data_ba7eaf717454168e3c9ca5806857d810
#
_entry.id   ba7eaf717454168e3c9ca5806857d810
#
_cell.length_a   1.000
_cell.length_b   1.000
_cell.length_c   1.000
_cell.angle_alpha   90.00
_cell.angle_beta   90.00
_cell.angle_gamma   90.00
#
_symmetry.space_group_name_H-M   'P 1'
#
loop_
_entity.id
_entity.type
_entity.pdbx_description
1 polymer ?
#
loop_
_entity_poly.entity_id
_entity_poly.type
_entity_poly.pdbx_seq_one_letter_code
_entity_poly.pdbx_strand_id
1 'polypeptide(L)'
;MVRKFKTMDGNTAAAHVSYAFTEVAGIYPITPSSPMAEKVDEWSAKGRKNLFGSTVDVIQMQSEAGAAGTCHGSLQAGALTTTFTSSQGLMLMIPAMYAMGGQFLPSVMHIASRVVTSNHHSIFGDHTDFMTCRMTGYAMLMSSCPQEAMDLGAVAHLSAISGRYAFMHCFDGFRTSHETVSYTHLRAHETSLHLV
;
A
#
# COMPACT_ATOMS: atom_id res chain seq x y z
N MET A 1 -14.35 -25.23 4.13
CA MET A 1 -12.94 -24.79 4.26
C MET A 1 -12.70 -24.30 5.69
N VAL A 2 -11.65 -24.78 6.37
CA VAL A 2 -11.34 -24.34 7.74
C VAL A 2 -10.70 -22.95 7.66
N ARG A 3 -11.30 -21.95 8.33
CA ARG A 3 -10.76 -20.60 8.42
C ARG A 3 -9.45 -20.64 9.20
N LYS A 4 -8.38 -20.10 8.61
CA LYS A 4 -7.09 -19.95 9.29
C LYS A 4 -6.98 -18.56 9.89
N PHE A 5 -6.73 -18.49 11.18
CA PHE A 5 -6.48 -17.26 11.91
C PHE A 5 -4.97 -17.07 12.10
N LYS A 6 -4.52 -15.85 11.99
CA LYS A 6 -3.13 -15.48 12.26
C LYS A 6 -3.12 -14.10 12.93
N THR A 7 -2.32 -13.96 13.98
CA THR A 7 -2.07 -12.68 14.63
C THR A 7 -1.06 -11.89 13.80
N MET A 8 -1.39 -10.64 13.45
CA MET A 8 -0.50 -9.73 12.73
C MET A 8 -0.86 -8.27 13.01
N ASP A 9 0.08 -7.38 12.79
CA ASP A 9 -0.13 -5.94 12.84
C ASP A 9 -0.69 -5.39 11.52
N GLY A 10 -1.10 -4.11 11.53
CA GLY A 10 -1.69 -3.46 10.36
C GLY A 10 -0.72 -3.36 9.18
N ASN A 11 0.56 -3.11 9.42
CA ASN A 11 1.58 -3.10 8.36
C ASN A 11 1.71 -4.47 7.71
N THR A 12 1.78 -5.53 8.50
CA THR A 12 1.86 -6.92 7.99
C THR A 12 0.57 -7.29 7.24
N ALA A 13 -0.59 -6.87 7.72
CA ALA A 13 -1.88 -7.11 7.09
C ALA A 13 -1.97 -6.44 5.70
N ALA A 14 -1.63 -5.14 5.63
CA ALA A 14 -1.58 -4.40 4.37
C ALA A 14 -0.54 -4.96 3.40
N ALA A 15 0.68 -5.26 3.89
CA ALA A 15 1.72 -5.88 3.08
C ALA A 15 1.30 -7.24 2.52
N HIS A 16 0.59 -8.05 3.32
CA HIS A 16 0.13 -9.38 2.91
C HIS A 16 -0.82 -9.30 1.72
N VAL A 17 -1.77 -8.39 1.78
CA VAL A 17 -2.74 -8.18 0.70
C VAL A 17 -2.07 -7.54 -0.50
N SER A 18 -1.29 -6.48 -0.30
CA SER A 18 -0.62 -5.80 -1.42
C SER A 18 0.29 -6.75 -2.20
N TYR A 19 1.04 -7.62 -1.50
CA TYR A 19 1.89 -8.62 -2.14
C TYR A 19 1.12 -9.51 -3.12
N ALA A 20 -0.09 -9.90 -2.74
CA ALA A 20 -0.92 -10.78 -3.56
C ALA A 20 -1.28 -10.16 -4.93
N PHE A 21 -1.48 -8.86 -4.99
CA PHE A 21 -1.92 -8.13 -6.18
C PHE A 21 -0.82 -7.34 -6.89
N THR A 22 0.42 -7.40 -6.40
CA THR A 22 1.54 -6.58 -6.89
C THR A 22 2.50 -7.41 -7.73
N GLU A 23 2.94 -6.84 -8.84
CA GLU A 23 4.03 -7.38 -9.67
C GLU A 23 5.32 -6.60 -9.42
N VAL A 24 5.24 -5.28 -9.25
CA VAL A 24 6.38 -4.39 -8.96
C VAL A 24 6.08 -3.55 -7.71
N ALA A 25 7.01 -3.50 -6.77
CA ALA A 25 6.96 -2.62 -5.61
C ALA A 25 8.10 -1.60 -5.69
N GLY A 26 7.77 -0.33 -5.93
CA GLY A 26 8.71 0.78 -5.84
C GLY A 26 8.77 1.28 -4.41
N ILE A 27 9.90 1.16 -3.72
CA ILE A 27 9.99 1.44 -2.29
C ILE A 27 11.08 2.46 -1.95
N TYR A 28 10.81 3.24 -0.91
CA TYR A 28 11.79 3.98 -0.15
C TYR A 28 11.35 4.01 1.32
N PRO A 29 12.14 3.45 2.26
CA PRO A 29 11.70 3.27 3.64
C PRO A 29 11.44 4.58 4.36
N ILE A 30 10.27 4.70 4.98
CA ILE A 30 9.91 5.81 5.88
C ILE A 30 9.04 5.30 7.03
N THR A 31 9.38 5.67 8.25
CA THR A 31 8.60 5.31 9.45
C THR A 31 7.26 6.06 9.48
N PRO A 32 6.13 5.39 9.79
CA PRO A 32 5.97 4.01 10.27
C PRO A 32 5.61 2.98 9.19
N SER A 33 5.73 3.29 7.91
CA SER A 33 5.36 2.40 6.79
C SER A 33 6.44 1.39 6.39
N SER A 34 7.70 1.59 6.82
CA SER A 34 8.85 0.73 6.46
C SER A 34 8.59 -0.76 6.62
N PRO A 35 7.93 -1.25 7.70
CA PRO A 35 7.69 -2.68 7.86
C PRO A 35 6.85 -3.31 6.73
N MET A 36 6.00 -2.55 6.05
CA MET A 36 5.28 -3.06 4.86
C MET A 36 6.26 -3.40 3.73
N ALA A 37 7.15 -2.47 3.39
CA ALA A 37 8.15 -2.66 2.37
C ALA A 37 9.12 -3.80 2.71
N GLU A 38 9.58 -3.85 3.97
CA GLU A 38 10.45 -4.92 4.48
C GLU A 38 9.82 -6.30 4.36
N LYS A 39 8.51 -6.42 4.67
CA LYS A 39 7.78 -7.69 4.52
C LYS A 39 7.64 -8.11 3.07
N VAL A 40 7.36 -7.18 2.17
CA VAL A 40 7.25 -7.46 0.74
C VAL A 40 8.61 -7.93 0.19
N ASP A 41 9.70 -7.27 0.56
CA ASP A 41 11.06 -7.65 0.18
C ASP A 41 11.44 -9.03 0.75
N GLU A 42 11.19 -9.27 2.04
CA GLU A 42 11.42 -10.57 2.67
C GLU A 42 10.70 -11.71 1.94
N TRP A 43 9.43 -11.50 1.58
CA TRP A 43 8.65 -12.53 0.89
C TRP A 43 9.09 -12.72 -0.56
N SER A 44 9.47 -11.67 -1.24
CA SER A 44 10.05 -11.74 -2.59
C SER A 44 11.35 -12.54 -2.58
N ALA A 45 12.27 -12.21 -1.68
CA ALA A 45 13.54 -12.92 -1.52
C ALA A 45 13.37 -14.42 -1.19
N LYS A 46 12.28 -14.78 -0.48
CA LYS A 46 11.90 -16.17 -0.21
C LYS A 46 11.18 -16.87 -1.36
N GLY A 47 10.99 -16.20 -2.49
CA GLY A 47 10.34 -16.77 -3.67
C GLY A 47 8.82 -16.95 -3.54
N ARG A 48 8.17 -16.24 -2.59
CA ARG A 48 6.71 -16.27 -2.46
C ARG A 48 6.08 -15.79 -3.77
N LYS A 49 5.04 -16.48 -4.22
CA LYS A 49 4.31 -16.09 -5.42
C LYS A 49 3.12 -15.19 -5.08
N ASN A 50 2.86 -14.21 -5.93
CA ASN A 50 1.65 -13.40 -5.95
C ASN A 50 0.49 -14.21 -6.59
N LEU A 51 -0.68 -13.59 -6.76
CA LEU A 51 -1.85 -14.24 -7.39
C LEU A 51 -1.62 -14.58 -8.86
N PHE A 52 -0.68 -13.92 -9.52
CA PHE A 52 -0.36 -14.12 -10.93
C PHE A 52 0.73 -15.16 -11.16
N GLY A 53 1.25 -15.77 -10.08
CA GLY A 53 2.26 -16.84 -10.14
C GLY A 53 3.69 -16.34 -10.29
N SER A 54 3.94 -15.03 -10.17
CA SER A 54 5.28 -14.41 -10.16
C SER A 54 5.70 -13.98 -8.75
N THR A 55 6.99 -13.77 -8.52
CA THR A 55 7.51 -13.05 -7.36
C THR A 55 7.38 -11.56 -7.62
N VAL A 56 7.17 -10.78 -6.56
CA VAL A 56 7.14 -9.32 -6.67
C VAL A 56 8.56 -8.80 -6.92
N ASP A 57 8.69 -7.94 -7.92
CA ASP A 57 9.95 -7.24 -8.19
C ASP A 57 10.04 -6.01 -7.26
N VAL A 58 10.97 -6.06 -6.30
CA VAL A 58 11.11 -4.99 -5.30
C VAL A 58 12.26 -4.07 -5.70
N ILE A 59 11.95 -2.82 -5.97
CA ILE A 59 12.91 -1.82 -6.43
C ILE A 59 13.05 -0.73 -5.37
N GLN A 60 14.15 -0.76 -4.64
CA GLN A 60 14.48 0.29 -3.68
C GLN A 60 15.12 1.48 -4.39
N MET A 61 14.52 2.64 -4.18
CA MET A 61 14.98 3.90 -4.75
C MET A 61 15.74 4.75 -3.73
N GLN A 62 16.19 5.93 -4.14
CA GLN A 62 16.97 6.86 -3.30
C GLN A 62 16.12 7.98 -2.69
N SER A 63 14.83 8.01 -3.04
CA SER A 63 13.84 8.94 -2.50
C SER A 63 12.44 8.45 -2.80
N GLU A 64 11.47 8.99 -2.09
CA GLU A 64 10.04 8.71 -2.32
C GLU A 64 9.60 9.20 -3.72
N ALA A 65 10.12 10.33 -4.19
CA ALA A 65 9.86 10.79 -5.56
C ALA A 65 10.39 9.79 -6.60
N GLY A 66 11.56 9.19 -6.35
CA GLY A 66 12.10 8.12 -7.17
C GLY A 66 11.23 6.87 -7.15
N ALA A 67 10.76 6.45 -5.96
CA ALA A 67 9.83 5.33 -5.82
C ALA A 67 8.52 5.58 -6.60
N ALA A 68 7.95 6.78 -6.50
CA ALA A 68 6.76 7.16 -7.27
C ALA A 68 7.02 7.17 -8.77
N GLY A 69 8.20 7.62 -9.21
CA GLY A 69 8.62 7.57 -10.62
C GLY A 69 8.74 6.13 -11.14
N THR A 70 9.30 5.23 -10.33
CA THR A 70 9.34 3.79 -10.62
C THR A 70 7.94 3.21 -10.75
N CYS A 71 7.04 3.53 -9.81
CA CYS A 71 5.65 3.09 -9.89
C CYS A 71 4.98 3.59 -11.17
N HIS A 72 5.17 4.87 -11.52
CA HIS A 72 4.60 5.45 -12.74
C HIS A 72 5.10 4.71 -13.99
N GLY A 73 6.42 4.50 -14.10
CA GLY A 73 7.01 3.80 -15.24
C GLY A 73 6.54 2.35 -15.37
N SER A 74 6.49 1.60 -14.27
CA SER A 74 6.02 0.21 -14.24
C SER A 74 4.55 0.09 -14.65
N LEU A 75 3.69 0.98 -14.13
CA LEU A 75 2.27 1.03 -14.50
C LEU A 75 2.08 1.36 -15.98
N GLN A 76 2.88 2.26 -16.53
CA GLN A 76 2.90 2.57 -17.97
C GLN A 76 3.30 1.36 -18.81
N ALA A 77 4.22 0.54 -18.31
CA ALA A 77 4.61 -0.72 -18.93
C ALA A 77 3.58 -1.85 -18.77
N GLY A 78 2.52 -1.63 -17.99
CA GLY A 78 1.42 -2.56 -17.78
C GLY A 78 1.54 -3.46 -16.55
N ALA A 79 2.56 -3.27 -15.69
CA ALA A 79 2.72 -4.03 -14.47
C ALA A 79 1.88 -3.44 -13.32
N LEU A 80 1.20 -4.28 -12.56
CA LEU A 80 0.48 -3.89 -11.34
C LEU A 80 1.48 -3.48 -10.26
N THR A 81 1.41 -2.23 -9.84
CA THR A 81 2.46 -1.62 -9.02
C THR A 81 1.93 -1.01 -7.74
N THR A 82 2.69 -1.17 -6.66
CA THR A 82 2.36 -0.69 -5.31
C THR A 82 3.54 0.03 -4.70
N THR A 83 3.27 0.97 -3.80
CA THR A 83 4.27 1.61 -2.93
C THR A 83 3.72 1.79 -1.52
N PHE A 84 4.65 1.98 -0.56
CA PHE A 84 4.39 2.15 0.86
C PHE A 84 5.07 3.42 1.33
N THR A 85 4.31 4.33 1.96
CA THR A 85 4.86 5.63 2.33
C THR A 85 4.14 6.26 3.54
N SER A 86 4.57 7.44 3.92
CA SER A 86 4.08 8.18 5.08
C SER A 86 4.50 9.65 4.97
N SER A 87 3.75 10.56 5.58
CA SER A 87 4.16 11.94 5.90
C SER A 87 4.81 12.69 4.73
N GLN A 88 5.99 13.24 4.94
CA GLN A 88 6.76 13.99 3.93
C GLN A 88 7.06 13.14 2.69
N GLY A 89 7.24 11.82 2.86
CA GLY A 89 7.44 10.91 1.74
C GLY A 89 6.25 10.93 0.77
N LEU A 90 5.02 10.89 1.31
CA LEU A 90 3.82 11.03 0.49
C LEU A 90 3.76 12.40 -0.21
N MET A 91 4.19 13.48 0.47
CA MET A 91 4.24 14.82 -0.14
C MET A 91 5.19 14.86 -1.34
N LEU A 92 6.33 14.17 -1.27
CA LEU A 92 7.29 14.08 -2.38
C LEU A 92 6.76 13.28 -3.58
N MET A 93 5.74 12.45 -3.39
CA MET A 93 5.11 11.67 -4.45
C MET A 93 4.02 12.44 -5.22
N ILE A 94 3.53 13.56 -4.70
CA ILE A 94 2.37 14.31 -5.25
C ILE A 94 2.49 14.58 -6.77
N PRO A 95 3.61 15.06 -7.32
CA PRO A 95 3.71 15.28 -8.76
C PRO A 95 3.46 14.03 -9.61
N ALA A 96 4.01 12.90 -9.18
CA ALA A 96 3.78 11.62 -9.86
C ALA A 96 2.35 11.10 -9.66
N MET A 97 1.75 11.35 -8.48
CA MET A 97 0.35 10.99 -8.21
C MET A 97 -0.61 11.72 -9.17
N TYR A 98 -0.41 13.01 -9.42
CA TYR A 98 -1.21 13.72 -10.43
C TYR A 98 -1.11 13.07 -11.81
N ALA A 99 0.09 12.65 -12.20
CA ALA A 99 0.29 11.98 -13.49
C ALA A 99 -0.40 10.62 -13.53
N MET A 100 -0.21 9.78 -12.50
CA MET A 100 -0.84 8.46 -12.43
C MET A 100 -2.37 8.54 -12.33
N GLY A 101 -2.89 9.46 -11.51
CA GLY A 101 -4.33 9.70 -11.37
C GLY A 101 -4.97 10.19 -12.67
N GLY A 102 -4.35 11.19 -13.32
CA GLY A 102 -4.84 11.75 -14.58
C GLY A 102 -4.78 10.78 -15.76
N GLN A 103 -3.91 9.77 -15.71
CA GLN A 103 -3.78 8.73 -16.72
C GLN A 103 -4.62 7.47 -16.42
N PHE A 104 -5.38 7.47 -15.32
CA PHE A 104 -6.18 6.31 -14.91
C PHE A 104 -5.37 5.03 -14.75
N LEU A 105 -4.17 5.14 -14.18
CA LEU A 105 -3.30 4.00 -13.93
C LEU A 105 -3.73 3.29 -12.64
N PRO A 106 -3.91 1.95 -12.66
CA PRO A 106 -4.42 1.19 -11.52
C PRO A 106 -3.35 0.99 -10.44
N SER A 107 -2.92 2.08 -9.81
CA SER A 107 -1.95 2.04 -8.71
C SER A 107 -2.65 1.95 -7.36
N VAL A 108 -2.02 1.31 -6.40
CA VAL A 108 -2.43 1.36 -4.99
C VAL A 108 -1.24 1.81 -4.16
N MET A 109 -1.44 2.86 -3.36
CA MET A 109 -0.48 3.33 -2.36
C MET A 109 -1.01 2.99 -0.98
N HIS A 110 -0.21 2.29 -0.17
CA HIS A 110 -0.53 2.05 1.23
C HIS A 110 0.21 3.06 2.11
N ILE A 111 -0.54 3.75 2.95
CA ILE A 111 -0.07 4.88 3.75
C ILE A 111 -0.28 4.56 5.23
N ALA A 112 0.80 4.40 5.97
CA ALA A 112 0.76 4.44 7.43
C ALA A 112 0.87 5.91 7.85
N SER A 113 -0.26 6.57 8.04
CA SER A 113 -0.38 8.01 8.18
C SER A 113 0.43 8.56 9.35
N ARG A 114 1.16 9.64 9.11
CA ARG A 114 1.99 10.32 10.10
C ARG A 114 1.89 11.82 9.90
N VAL A 115 1.94 12.59 10.99
CA VAL A 115 1.90 14.05 10.95
C VAL A 115 2.93 14.63 9.96
N VAL A 116 2.51 15.61 9.19
CA VAL A 116 3.40 16.47 8.41
C VAL A 116 3.76 17.66 9.27
N THR A 117 4.98 17.64 9.83
CA THR A 117 5.40 18.63 10.81
C THR A 117 5.66 20.00 10.21
N SER A 118 5.17 21.03 10.89
CA SER A 118 5.50 22.41 10.60
C SER A 118 6.57 22.99 11.55
N ASN A 119 6.54 22.64 12.82
CA ASN A 119 7.38 23.25 13.84
C ASN A 119 8.36 22.29 14.52
N HIS A 120 8.06 21.02 14.58
CA HIS A 120 8.93 19.98 15.17
C HIS A 120 8.61 18.62 14.57
N HIS A 121 9.56 17.71 14.61
CA HIS A 121 9.33 16.35 14.15
C HIS A 121 8.49 15.56 15.12
N SER A 122 7.48 14.85 14.60
CA SER A 122 6.70 13.88 15.33
C SER A 122 6.56 12.61 14.50
N ILE A 123 6.47 11.47 15.18
CA ILE A 123 6.27 10.17 14.56
C ILE A 123 4.83 9.68 14.70
N PHE A 124 4.00 10.38 15.49
CA PHE A 124 2.63 9.98 15.74
C PHE A 124 1.71 10.13 14.53
N GLY A 125 0.69 9.28 14.51
CA GLY A 125 -0.33 9.28 13.48
C GLY A 125 -1.14 10.58 13.48
N ASP A 126 -1.38 11.06 12.26
CA ASP A 126 -2.19 12.22 11.96
C ASP A 126 -2.60 12.08 10.49
N HIS A 127 -3.74 12.61 10.09
CA HIS A 127 -4.23 12.43 8.73
C HIS A 127 -3.87 13.60 7.79
N THR A 128 -2.98 14.48 8.22
CA THR A 128 -2.57 15.66 7.44
C THR A 128 -1.93 15.26 6.11
N ASP A 129 -1.07 14.23 6.11
CA ASP A 129 -0.42 13.71 4.91
C ASP A 129 -1.44 13.18 3.90
N PHE A 130 -2.31 12.29 4.32
CA PHE A 130 -3.34 11.68 3.50
C PHE A 130 -4.33 12.72 2.95
N MET A 131 -4.82 13.63 3.82
CA MET A 131 -5.76 14.67 3.43
C MET A 131 -5.15 15.72 2.50
N THR A 132 -3.85 15.98 2.59
CA THR A 132 -3.15 16.87 1.67
C THR A 132 -3.17 16.35 0.23
N CYS A 133 -3.19 15.02 0.06
CA CYS A 133 -3.18 14.39 -1.26
C CYS A 133 -4.57 14.25 -1.90
N ARG A 134 -5.65 14.71 -1.26
CA ARG A 134 -7.03 14.57 -1.77
C ARG A 134 -7.26 15.16 -3.18
N MET A 135 -6.42 16.12 -3.58
CA MET A 135 -6.54 16.80 -4.89
C MET A 135 -5.83 16.06 -6.02
N THR A 136 -5.13 14.96 -5.74
CA THR A 136 -4.33 14.24 -6.76
C THR A 136 -5.14 13.38 -7.70
N GLY A 137 -6.44 13.23 -7.45
CA GLY A 137 -7.32 12.37 -8.25
C GLY A 137 -7.34 10.90 -7.81
N TYR A 138 -6.64 10.55 -6.75
CA TYR A 138 -6.72 9.19 -6.18
C TYR A 138 -8.03 8.99 -5.40
N ALA A 139 -8.63 7.83 -5.54
CA ALA A 139 -9.68 7.39 -4.62
C ALA A 139 -9.07 7.10 -3.24
N MET A 140 -9.79 7.44 -2.19
CA MET A 140 -9.27 7.42 -0.83
C MET A 140 -10.06 6.43 0.02
N LEU A 141 -9.36 5.45 0.62
CA LEU A 141 -9.88 4.49 1.57
C LEU A 141 -9.12 4.59 2.88
N MET A 142 -9.83 4.50 4.00
CA MET A 142 -9.24 4.58 5.33
C MET A 142 -9.71 3.43 6.19
N SER A 143 -8.75 2.78 6.87
CA SER A 143 -8.95 1.67 7.78
C SER A 143 -8.69 2.11 9.22
N SER A 144 -9.51 1.66 10.16
CA SER A 144 -9.43 1.98 11.58
C SER A 144 -8.79 0.89 12.43
N CYS A 145 -8.62 -0.31 11.89
CA CYS A 145 -8.00 -1.44 12.60
C CYS A 145 -7.25 -2.37 11.62
N PRO A 146 -6.37 -3.27 12.10
CA PRO A 146 -5.60 -4.17 11.24
C PRO A 146 -6.46 -5.10 10.36
N GLN A 147 -7.66 -5.52 10.82
CA GLN A 147 -8.56 -6.32 10.00
C GLN A 147 -9.08 -5.50 8.80
N GLU A 148 -9.49 -4.27 9.04
CA GLU A 148 -9.91 -3.37 7.95
C GLU A 148 -8.74 -3.03 7.04
N ALA A 149 -7.50 -2.91 7.57
CA ALA A 149 -6.31 -2.69 6.73
C ALA A 149 -6.11 -3.84 5.73
N MET A 150 -6.42 -5.07 6.11
CA MET A 150 -6.43 -6.19 5.18
C MET A 150 -7.61 -6.13 4.20
N ASP A 151 -8.83 -5.97 4.70
CA ASP A 151 -10.05 -6.04 3.89
C ASP A 151 -10.13 -4.88 2.90
N LEU A 152 -9.94 -3.63 3.35
CA LEU A 152 -9.97 -2.45 2.49
C LEU A 152 -8.74 -2.35 1.58
N GLY A 153 -7.59 -2.88 2.01
CA GLY A 153 -6.43 -3.06 1.13
C GLY A 153 -6.77 -3.93 -0.07
N ALA A 154 -7.47 -5.06 0.14
CA ALA A 154 -7.94 -5.91 -0.95
C ALA A 154 -8.97 -5.19 -1.84
N VAL A 155 -9.92 -4.48 -1.23
CA VAL A 155 -10.89 -3.66 -1.96
C VAL A 155 -10.20 -2.62 -2.83
N ALA A 156 -9.16 -1.94 -2.31
CA ALA A 156 -8.39 -0.96 -3.06
C ALA A 156 -7.77 -1.58 -4.32
N HIS A 157 -7.08 -2.73 -4.19
CA HIS A 157 -6.47 -3.41 -5.33
C HIS A 157 -7.49 -3.91 -6.36
N LEU A 158 -8.54 -4.58 -5.91
CA LEU A 158 -9.59 -5.08 -6.80
C LEU A 158 -10.31 -3.93 -7.53
N SER A 159 -10.62 -2.84 -6.82
CA SER A 159 -11.26 -1.66 -7.41
C SER A 159 -10.31 -0.92 -8.37
N ALA A 160 -9.02 -0.85 -8.04
CA ALA A 160 -8.02 -0.25 -8.92
C ALA A 160 -7.92 -1.02 -10.25
N ILE A 161 -7.88 -2.34 -10.20
CA ILE A 161 -7.79 -3.20 -11.38
C ILE A 161 -9.07 -3.11 -12.20
N SER A 162 -10.25 -3.30 -11.59
CA SER A 162 -11.53 -3.33 -12.31
C SER A 162 -11.96 -1.97 -12.84
N GLY A 163 -11.70 -0.91 -12.07
CA GLY A 163 -12.05 0.47 -12.42
C GLY A 163 -10.99 1.19 -13.24
N ARG A 164 -9.79 0.64 -13.36
CA ARG A 164 -8.60 1.31 -13.89
C ARG A 164 -8.41 2.68 -13.25
N TYR A 165 -8.32 2.70 -11.92
CA TYR A 165 -8.25 3.92 -11.15
C TYR A 165 -7.22 3.82 -10.02
N ALA A 166 -6.60 4.94 -9.69
CA ALA A 166 -5.58 4.98 -8.64
C ALA A 166 -6.21 5.10 -7.24
N PHE A 167 -5.72 4.34 -6.27
CA PHE A 167 -6.21 4.32 -4.90
C PHE A 167 -5.11 4.66 -3.89
N MET A 168 -5.48 5.44 -2.88
CA MET A 168 -4.75 5.57 -1.62
C MET A 168 -5.50 4.78 -0.54
N HIS A 169 -4.84 3.82 0.07
CA HIS A 169 -5.32 3.10 1.24
C HIS A 169 -4.52 3.53 2.46
N CYS A 170 -5.18 4.15 3.42
CA CYS A 170 -4.59 4.74 4.61
C CYS A 170 -5.05 4.06 5.88
N PHE A 171 -4.18 4.01 6.88
CA PHE A 171 -4.46 3.67 8.26
C PHE A 171 -3.52 4.43 9.19
N ASP A 172 -3.89 4.53 10.46
CA ASP A 172 -3.15 5.32 11.44
C ASP A 172 -1.76 4.73 11.69
N GLY A 173 -0.75 5.54 11.52
CA GLY A 173 0.64 5.19 11.83
C GLY A 173 0.86 5.04 13.33
N PHE A 174 1.69 4.08 13.74
CA PHE A 174 1.99 3.63 15.09
C PHE A 174 0.83 2.96 15.83
N ARG A 175 -0.39 3.46 15.73
CA ARG A 175 -1.54 2.81 16.33
C ARG A 175 -1.92 1.59 15.48
N THR A 176 -2.71 1.76 14.46
CA THR A 176 -3.16 0.64 13.60
C THR A 176 -2.01 -0.10 12.94
N SER A 177 -0.97 0.61 12.51
CA SER A 177 0.17 0.00 11.80
C SER A 177 0.96 -1.00 12.65
N HIS A 178 1.03 -0.81 13.97
CA HIS A 178 1.76 -1.66 14.92
C HIS A 178 0.86 -2.37 15.93
N GLU A 179 -0.43 -2.09 15.96
CA GLU A 179 -1.39 -2.79 16.78
C GLU A 179 -1.61 -4.21 16.26
N THR A 180 -1.52 -5.21 17.14
CA THR A 180 -1.73 -6.61 16.77
C THR A 180 -3.15 -7.07 17.07
N VAL A 181 -3.79 -7.72 16.12
CA VAL A 181 -5.12 -8.30 16.27
C VAL A 181 -5.08 -9.80 16.01
N SER A 182 -5.86 -10.55 16.80
CA SER A 182 -5.81 -12.02 16.85
C SER A 182 -6.55 -12.72 15.73
N TYR A 183 -7.08 -12.05 14.72
CA TYR A 183 -7.66 -12.76 13.59
C TYR A 183 -7.68 -11.92 12.32
N THR A 184 -7.22 -12.55 11.29
CA THR A 184 -7.37 -12.07 9.95
C THR A 184 -7.86 -13.23 9.11
N HIS A 185 -9.12 -13.17 8.73
CA HIS A 185 -9.65 -14.07 7.72
C HIS A 185 -9.41 -13.44 6.36
N LEU A 186 -8.69 -14.12 5.50
CA LEU A 186 -8.46 -13.70 4.12
C LEU A 186 -9.74 -13.86 3.28
N ARG A 187 -10.75 -13.04 3.52
CA ARG A 187 -11.96 -13.01 2.67
C ARG A 187 -11.64 -12.61 1.23
N ALA A 188 -10.64 -11.75 1.06
CA ALA A 188 -10.24 -11.27 -0.24
C ALA A 188 -9.63 -12.35 -1.15
N HIS A 189 -8.94 -13.36 -0.60
CA HIS A 189 -8.44 -14.48 -1.38
C HIS A 189 -9.56 -15.39 -1.92
N GLU A 190 -10.67 -15.49 -1.19
CA GLU A 190 -11.83 -16.29 -1.64
C GLU A 190 -12.60 -15.58 -2.75
N THR A 191 -12.64 -14.25 -2.73
CA THR A 191 -13.35 -13.46 -3.76
C THR A 191 -12.58 -13.36 -5.06
N SER A 192 -11.25 -13.33 -5.02
CA SER A 192 -10.43 -13.23 -6.24
C SER A 192 -10.38 -14.52 -7.05
N LEU A 193 -10.58 -15.69 -6.41
CA LEU A 193 -10.66 -16.97 -7.11
C LEU A 193 -11.99 -17.18 -7.85
N HIS A 194 -12.99 -16.35 -7.61
CA HIS A 194 -14.29 -16.39 -8.28
C HIS A 194 -14.49 -15.27 -9.32
N LEU A 195 -13.50 -14.40 -9.50
CA LEU A 195 -13.54 -13.27 -10.44
C LEU A 195 -12.64 -13.47 -11.67
N VAL A 196 -12.09 -14.65 -11.84
CA VAL A 196 -11.33 -15.06 -13.04
C VAL A 196 -12.11 -16.12 -13.82
#